data_3b3c33ca4797e8445822d10ec3422288
#
_entry.id   3b3c33ca4797e8445822d10ec3422288
#
_cell.length_a   1.000
_cell.length_b   1.000
_cell.length_c   1.000
_cell.angle_alpha   90.00
_cell.angle_beta   90.00
_cell.angle_gamma   90.00
#
_symmetry.space_group_name_H-M   'P 1'
#
loop_
_entity.id
_entity.type
_entity.pdbx_description
1 polymer ?
#
loop_
_entity_poly.entity_id
_entity_poly.type
_entity_poly.pdbx_seq_one_letter_code
_entity_poly.pdbx_strand_id
1 'polypeptide(L)'
;KMIRFNYFEYNAEKEKVLRGNGELYRLSPYTLFWNDDFYYVIGWSDKHLNISSFRVDRMTNVEIADLPAAKKPMGWDPEDYCQKVFEMYRGELQIVTLECENEVMKYVIDHFGEDVHTRVTDEKHFLATMEVSVSPNFFSWIFRFAGKIRIISPAVVRDEYMEMAQKVLKG
;
A
#
# COMPACT_ATOMS: atom_id res chain seq x y z
N LYS A 1 -5.95 -14.76 -19.43
CA LYS A 1 -5.31 -15.98 -18.92
C LYS A 1 -4.55 -15.65 -17.62
N MET A 2 -4.38 -16.65 -16.77
CA MET A 2 -3.52 -16.60 -15.59
C MET A 2 -2.05 -16.61 -16.01
N ILE A 3 -1.18 -16.01 -15.22
CA ILE A 3 0.28 -16.11 -15.35
C ILE A 3 0.87 -16.86 -14.17
N ARG A 4 2.02 -17.49 -14.37
CA ARG A 4 2.85 -18.08 -13.32
C ARG A 4 4.26 -17.53 -13.41
N PHE A 5 4.92 -17.37 -12.27
CA PHE A 5 6.26 -16.79 -12.20
C PHE A 5 6.94 -17.12 -10.88
N ASN A 6 8.26 -16.99 -10.83
CA ASN A 6 9.02 -16.90 -9.60
C ASN A 6 9.20 -15.42 -9.22
N TYR A 7 9.29 -15.15 -7.94
CA TYR A 7 9.51 -13.80 -7.43
C TYR A 7 10.77 -13.77 -6.58
N PHE A 8 11.63 -12.78 -6.81
CA PHE A 8 12.89 -12.67 -6.08
C PHE A 8 12.96 -11.40 -5.25
N GLU A 9 13.82 -11.43 -4.26
CA GLU A 9 14.29 -10.29 -3.48
C GLU A 9 15.80 -10.30 -3.40
N TYR A 10 16.40 -9.22 -2.91
CA TYR A 10 17.84 -9.16 -2.72
C TYR A 10 18.19 -9.49 -1.27
N ASN A 11 19.22 -10.30 -1.07
CA ASN A 11 19.85 -10.49 0.23
C ASN A 11 20.82 -9.34 0.57
N ALA A 12 21.48 -9.41 1.74
CA ALA A 12 22.43 -8.38 2.18
C ALA A 12 23.66 -8.25 1.27
N GLU A 13 24.00 -9.30 0.55
CA GLU A 13 25.11 -9.38 -0.44
C GLU A 13 24.68 -8.85 -1.82
N LYS A 14 23.44 -8.36 -1.97
CA LYS A 14 22.83 -7.90 -3.23
C LYS A 14 22.61 -9.01 -4.28
N GLU A 15 22.55 -10.24 -3.84
CA GLU A 15 22.22 -11.37 -4.70
C GLU A 15 20.72 -11.58 -4.78
N LYS A 16 20.24 -12.01 -5.96
CA LYS A 16 18.83 -12.34 -6.17
C LYS A 16 18.49 -13.68 -5.52
N VAL A 17 17.61 -13.66 -4.55
CA VAL A 17 17.12 -14.85 -3.86
C VAL A 17 15.64 -15.04 -4.16
N LEU A 18 15.24 -16.23 -4.62
CA LEU A 18 13.85 -16.54 -4.89
C LEU A 18 13.06 -16.63 -3.57
N ARG A 19 11.94 -15.88 -3.50
CA ARG A 19 11.01 -15.97 -2.36
C ARG A 19 10.37 -17.35 -2.30
N GLY A 20 10.03 -17.77 -1.08
CA GLY A 20 9.33 -19.03 -0.85
C GLY A 20 10.12 -20.26 -1.36
N ASN A 21 11.45 -20.25 -1.27
CA ASN A 21 12.33 -21.34 -1.77
C ASN A 21 12.09 -21.68 -3.27
N GLY A 22 11.80 -20.68 -4.08
CA GLY A 22 11.55 -20.87 -5.52
C GLY A 22 10.11 -21.30 -5.88
N GLU A 23 9.18 -21.16 -4.96
CA GLU A 23 7.77 -21.45 -5.22
C GLU A 23 7.24 -20.60 -6.38
N LEU A 24 6.41 -21.21 -7.22
CA LEU A 24 5.72 -20.54 -8.33
C LEU A 24 4.48 -19.80 -7.82
N TYR A 25 4.48 -18.49 -8.02
CA TYR A 25 3.28 -17.68 -7.85
C TYR A 25 2.35 -17.86 -9.04
N ARG A 26 1.03 -17.86 -8.77
CA ARG A 26 -0.03 -17.82 -9.76
C ARG A 26 -0.84 -16.55 -9.56
N LEU A 27 -0.99 -15.80 -10.64
CA LEU A 27 -1.69 -14.53 -10.62
C LEU A 27 -2.66 -14.45 -11.82
N SER A 28 -3.86 -14.01 -11.54
CA SER A 28 -4.83 -13.57 -12.56
C SER A 28 -4.66 -12.06 -12.72
N PRO A 29 -3.91 -11.56 -13.72
CA PRO A 29 -3.57 -10.16 -13.84
C PRO A 29 -4.79 -9.32 -14.24
N TYR A 30 -4.99 -8.20 -13.59
CA TYR A 30 -6.08 -7.26 -13.86
C TYR A 30 -5.61 -5.99 -14.51
N THR A 31 -4.49 -5.42 -14.04
CA THR A 31 -3.91 -4.17 -14.57
C THR A 31 -2.43 -4.09 -14.27
N LEU A 32 -1.75 -3.19 -15.01
CA LEU A 32 -0.42 -2.69 -14.70
C LEU A 32 -0.56 -1.28 -14.12
N PHE A 33 0.23 -0.99 -13.11
CA PHE A 33 0.25 0.31 -12.46
C PHE A 33 1.69 0.80 -12.28
N TRP A 34 1.93 2.07 -12.59
CA TRP A 34 3.22 2.72 -12.40
C TRP A 34 3.23 3.44 -11.05
N ASN A 35 4.19 3.14 -10.19
CA ASN A 35 4.36 3.80 -8.91
C ASN A 35 5.85 3.84 -8.51
N ASP A 36 6.33 5.00 -8.06
CA ASP A 36 7.71 5.20 -7.60
C ASP A 36 8.77 4.57 -8.53
N ASP A 37 8.72 4.94 -9.81
CA ASP A 37 9.64 4.47 -10.87
C ASP A 37 9.58 2.97 -11.18
N PHE A 38 8.57 2.24 -10.71
CA PHE A 38 8.39 0.81 -10.97
C PHE A 38 7.01 0.47 -11.50
N TYR A 39 6.97 -0.53 -12.39
CA TYR A 39 5.72 -1.17 -12.77
C TYR A 39 5.33 -2.25 -11.77
N TYR A 40 4.06 -2.24 -11.41
CA TYR A 40 3.41 -3.27 -10.63
C TYR A 40 2.33 -3.95 -11.46
N VAL A 41 2.27 -5.27 -11.40
CA VAL A 41 1.11 -6.03 -11.87
C VAL A 41 0.20 -6.29 -10.67
N ILE A 42 -1.07 -5.90 -10.80
CA ILE A 42 -2.10 -6.09 -9.78
C ILE A 42 -3.09 -7.14 -10.29
N GLY A 43 -3.43 -8.09 -9.44
CA GLY A 43 -4.35 -9.15 -9.80
C GLY A 43 -4.68 -10.08 -8.64
N TRP A 44 -5.55 -11.07 -8.90
CA TRP A 44 -5.88 -12.10 -7.92
C TRP A 44 -4.73 -13.10 -7.77
N SER A 45 -4.22 -13.25 -6.57
CA SER A 45 -3.18 -14.22 -6.23
C SER A 45 -3.78 -15.45 -5.59
N ASP A 46 -3.59 -16.61 -6.19
CA ASP A 46 -4.05 -17.90 -5.63
C ASP A 46 -3.36 -18.21 -4.30
N LYS A 47 -2.09 -17.83 -4.17
CA LYS A 47 -1.33 -18.04 -2.94
C LYS A 47 -1.88 -17.22 -1.77
N HIS A 48 -2.23 -15.97 -2.03
CA HIS A 48 -2.67 -15.04 -0.99
C HIS A 48 -4.20 -15.01 -0.85
N LEU A 49 -4.93 -15.70 -1.75
CA LEU A 49 -6.39 -15.71 -1.84
C LEU A 49 -6.99 -14.29 -1.82
N ASN A 50 -6.30 -13.37 -2.52
CA ASN A 50 -6.62 -11.96 -2.49
C ASN A 50 -6.01 -11.20 -3.66
N ILE A 51 -6.48 -9.96 -3.92
CA ILE A 51 -5.82 -9.05 -4.85
C ILE A 51 -4.47 -8.66 -4.26
N SER A 52 -3.43 -8.85 -5.04
CA SER A 52 -2.03 -8.59 -4.65
C SER A 52 -1.31 -7.86 -5.75
N SER A 53 -0.30 -7.08 -5.37
CA SER A 53 0.59 -6.36 -6.28
C SER A 53 1.99 -7.00 -6.26
N PHE A 54 2.60 -7.10 -7.44
CA PHE A 54 3.96 -7.60 -7.60
C PHE A 54 4.74 -6.65 -8.51
N ARG A 55 5.94 -6.26 -8.10
CA ARG A 55 6.83 -5.48 -8.95
C ARG A 55 7.28 -6.32 -10.15
N VAL A 56 7.07 -5.80 -11.35
CA VAL A 56 7.34 -6.54 -12.60
C VAL A 56 8.84 -6.85 -12.75
N ASP A 57 9.72 -5.93 -12.35
CA ASP A 57 11.18 -6.09 -12.42
C ASP A 57 11.73 -7.18 -11.47
N ARG A 58 10.92 -7.64 -10.49
CA ARG A 58 11.26 -8.74 -9.57
C ARG A 58 10.65 -10.09 -9.96
N MET A 59 9.91 -10.12 -11.06
CA MET A 59 9.35 -11.36 -11.60
C MET A 59 10.36 -12.03 -12.53
N THR A 60 10.49 -13.34 -12.44
CA THR A 60 11.33 -14.14 -13.33
C THR A 60 10.60 -15.43 -13.74
N ASN A 61 11.01 -16.03 -14.85
CA ASN A 61 10.36 -17.23 -15.42
C ASN A 61 8.85 -17.03 -15.60
N VAL A 62 8.48 -15.86 -16.15
CA VAL A 62 7.07 -15.51 -16.37
C VAL A 62 6.53 -16.30 -17.55
N GLU A 63 5.44 -17.04 -17.30
CA GLU A 63 4.79 -17.85 -18.30
C GLU A 63 3.26 -17.68 -18.25
N ILE A 64 2.61 -17.81 -19.39
CA ILE A 64 1.15 -17.88 -19.46
C ILE A 64 0.73 -19.29 -19.06
N ALA A 65 -0.02 -19.38 -17.96
CA ALA A 65 -0.60 -20.68 -17.55
C ALA A 65 -1.80 -21.02 -18.44
N ASP A 66 -1.96 -22.30 -18.74
CA ASP A 66 -3.15 -22.77 -19.48
C ASP A 66 -4.36 -22.95 -18.56
N LEU A 67 -4.62 -21.89 -17.78
CA LEU A 67 -5.73 -21.78 -16.85
C LEU A 67 -6.47 -20.46 -17.10
N PRO A 68 -7.80 -20.44 -16.95
CA PRO A 68 -8.56 -19.21 -17.03
C PRO A 68 -8.15 -18.29 -15.89
N ALA A 69 -8.03 -16.99 -16.15
CA ALA A 69 -7.86 -16.00 -15.10
C ALA A 69 -9.15 -15.86 -14.28
N ALA A 70 -9.01 -15.65 -12.97
CA ALA A 70 -10.12 -15.25 -12.12
C ALA A 70 -10.72 -13.92 -12.63
N LYS A 71 -12.04 -13.84 -12.60
CA LYS A 71 -12.72 -12.60 -12.99
C LYS A 71 -12.41 -11.50 -11.99
N LYS A 72 -12.23 -10.29 -12.54
CA LYS A 72 -12.15 -9.07 -11.72
C LYS A 72 -13.42 -8.95 -10.85
N PRO A 73 -13.32 -8.69 -9.55
CA PRO A 73 -14.49 -8.44 -8.72
C PRO A 73 -15.34 -7.29 -9.27
N MET A 74 -16.65 -7.43 -9.16
CA MET A 74 -17.58 -6.39 -9.61
C MET A 74 -17.33 -5.11 -8.79
N GLY A 75 -17.20 -3.97 -9.46
CA GLY A 75 -16.93 -2.68 -8.82
C GLY A 75 -15.49 -2.47 -8.36
N TRP A 76 -14.57 -3.41 -8.60
CA TRP A 76 -13.17 -3.19 -8.27
C TRP A 76 -12.55 -2.18 -9.24
N ASP A 77 -12.00 -1.13 -8.69
CA ASP A 77 -11.31 -0.07 -9.41
C ASP A 77 -9.82 -0.04 -9.07
N PRO A 78 -8.90 0.03 -10.05
CA PRO A 78 -7.47 0.07 -9.80
C PRO A 78 -7.00 1.35 -9.14
N GLU A 79 -7.62 2.50 -9.41
CA GLU A 79 -7.24 3.78 -8.83
C GLU A 79 -7.59 3.80 -7.34
N ASP A 80 -8.83 3.40 -7.00
CA ASP A 80 -9.27 3.22 -5.61
C ASP A 80 -8.37 2.24 -4.83
N TYR A 81 -8.01 1.12 -5.47
CA TYR A 81 -7.07 0.17 -4.85
C TYR A 81 -5.71 0.82 -4.56
N CYS A 82 -5.16 1.59 -5.52
CA CYS A 82 -3.84 2.21 -5.38
C CYS A 82 -3.83 3.35 -4.36
N GLN A 83 -4.91 4.12 -4.26
CA GLN A 83 -5.07 5.15 -3.23
C GLN A 83 -5.09 4.57 -1.80
N LYS A 84 -5.72 3.40 -1.63
CA LYS A 84 -5.81 2.73 -0.33
C LYS A 84 -4.53 2.00 0.09
N VAL A 85 -3.70 1.61 -0.87
CA VAL A 85 -2.49 0.80 -0.64
C VAL A 85 -1.23 1.65 -0.79
N PHE A 86 -0.70 2.15 0.33
CA PHE A 86 0.52 2.97 0.35
C PHE A 86 1.71 2.23 -0.25
N GLU A 87 2.34 2.84 -1.28
CA GLU A 87 3.53 2.32 -1.95
C GLU A 87 3.41 0.82 -2.29
N MET A 88 2.20 0.39 -2.69
CA MET A 88 1.87 -1.01 -2.98
C MET A 88 2.18 -2.01 -1.84
N TYR A 89 2.34 -1.50 -0.61
CA TYR A 89 2.45 -2.31 0.59
C TYR A 89 1.07 -2.50 1.22
N ARG A 90 0.61 -3.73 1.29
CA ARG A 90 -0.71 -4.08 1.80
C ARG A 90 -0.70 -4.23 3.30
N GLY A 91 -1.55 -3.47 3.99
CA GLY A 91 -1.95 -3.63 5.38
C GLY A 91 -3.44 -3.95 5.53
N GLU A 92 -3.93 -3.86 6.73
CA GLU A 92 -5.37 -3.95 7.03
C GLU A 92 -6.06 -2.64 6.65
N LEU A 93 -7.19 -2.74 5.92
CA LEU A 93 -8.01 -1.57 5.59
C LEU A 93 -8.74 -1.07 6.82
N GLN A 94 -8.54 0.19 7.16
CA GLN A 94 -9.21 0.86 8.28
C GLN A 94 -9.60 2.29 7.93
N ILE A 95 -10.68 2.77 8.54
CA ILE A 95 -11.04 4.18 8.47
C ILE A 95 -10.20 4.92 9.51
N VAL A 96 -9.34 5.82 9.03
CA VAL A 96 -8.42 6.59 9.86
C VAL A 96 -8.80 8.07 9.80
N THR A 97 -8.77 8.74 10.95
CA THR A 97 -8.90 10.20 11.03
C THR A 97 -7.56 10.80 11.46
N LEU A 98 -7.07 11.70 10.65
CA LEU A 98 -5.85 12.46 10.87
C LEU A 98 -6.20 13.90 11.27
N GLU A 99 -5.48 14.46 12.23
CA GLU A 99 -5.42 15.90 12.47
C GLU A 99 -4.20 16.47 11.75
N CYS A 100 -4.41 17.48 10.96
CA CYS A 100 -3.43 18.04 10.04
C CYS A 100 -3.31 19.55 10.20
N GLU A 101 -2.10 20.09 10.17
CA GLU A 101 -1.90 21.54 9.99
C GLU A 101 -2.29 21.96 8.57
N ASN A 102 -2.82 23.18 8.40
CA ASN A 102 -3.33 23.64 7.10
C ASN A 102 -2.30 23.59 5.96
N GLU A 103 -1.02 23.76 6.27
CA GLU A 103 0.05 23.75 5.25
C GLU A 103 0.28 22.38 4.61
N VAL A 104 -0.18 21.29 5.23
CA VAL A 104 -0.05 19.95 4.67
C VAL A 104 -1.23 19.53 3.81
N MET A 105 -2.28 20.37 3.64
CA MET A 105 -3.46 20.07 2.86
C MET A 105 -3.14 19.56 1.46
N LYS A 106 -2.21 20.20 0.77
CA LYS A 106 -1.80 19.79 -0.59
C LYS A 106 -1.31 18.34 -0.64
N TYR A 107 -0.57 17.87 0.36
CA TYR A 107 -0.07 16.50 0.40
C TYR A 107 -1.16 15.48 0.74
N VAL A 108 -2.18 15.91 1.49
CA VAL A 108 -3.37 15.10 1.75
C VAL A 108 -4.16 14.92 0.46
N ILE A 109 -4.39 16.01 -0.29
CA ILE A 109 -5.08 15.97 -1.59
C ILE A 109 -4.26 15.16 -2.61
N ASP A 110 -2.95 15.42 -2.73
CA ASP A 110 -2.07 14.72 -3.68
C ASP A 110 -2.10 13.20 -3.48
N HIS A 111 -2.28 12.75 -2.22
CA HIS A 111 -2.25 11.32 -1.91
C HIS A 111 -3.63 10.67 -1.89
N PHE A 112 -4.64 11.34 -1.31
CA PHE A 112 -5.98 10.76 -1.09
C PHE A 112 -7.03 11.29 -2.07
N GLY A 113 -6.69 12.24 -2.94
CA GLY A 113 -7.61 12.87 -3.88
C GLY A 113 -8.39 14.05 -3.27
N GLU A 114 -9.02 14.83 -4.14
CA GLU A 114 -9.81 16.02 -3.75
C GLU A 114 -11.09 15.65 -2.98
N ASP A 115 -11.60 14.43 -3.17
CA ASP A 115 -12.82 13.92 -2.53
C ASP A 115 -12.60 13.44 -1.09
N VAL A 116 -11.38 13.52 -0.56
CA VAL A 116 -11.08 13.14 0.83
C VAL A 116 -11.94 13.97 1.80
N HIS A 117 -12.61 13.28 2.73
CA HIS A 117 -13.48 13.96 3.69
C HIS A 117 -12.67 14.80 4.67
N THR A 118 -12.83 16.12 4.62
CA THR A 118 -12.14 17.06 5.51
C THR A 118 -13.09 17.92 6.31
N ARG A 119 -12.65 18.36 7.51
CA ARG A 119 -13.37 19.29 8.38
C ARG A 119 -12.39 20.22 9.10
N VAL A 120 -12.51 21.52 8.89
CA VAL A 120 -11.74 22.53 9.65
C VAL A 120 -12.09 22.44 11.12
N THR A 121 -11.10 22.44 11.99
CA THR A 121 -11.25 22.40 13.46
C THR A 121 -10.96 23.75 14.11
N ASP A 122 -9.96 24.48 13.61
CA ASP A 122 -9.58 25.82 14.05
C ASP A 122 -8.85 26.57 12.92
N GLU A 123 -8.26 27.73 13.24
CA GLU A 123 -7.55 28.55 12.25
C GLU A 123 -6.31 27.89 11.63
N LYS A 124 -5.76 26.86 12.27
CA LYS A 124 -4.49 26.21 11.88
C LYS A 124 -4.63 24.75 11.50
N HIS A 125 -5.75 24.10 11.88
CA HIS A 125 -5.89 22.66 11.75
C HIS A 125 -7.19 22.24 11.06
N PHE A 126 -7.13 21.06 10.44
CA PHE A 126 -8.28 20.34 9.92
C PHE A 126 -8.18 18.85 10.25
N LEU A 127 -9.31 18.18 10.25
CA LEU A 127 -9.37 16.70 10.26
C LEU A 127 -9.52 16.22 8.83
N ALA A 128 -8.81 15.13 8.51
CA ALA A 128 -9.01 14.37 7.27
C ALA A 128 -9.38 12.92 7.64
N THR A 129 -10.44 12.39 7.05
CA THR A 129 -10.92 11.02 7.29
C THR A 129 -10.92 10.25 5.98
N MET A 130 -10.25 9.09 5.97
CA MET A 130 -10.10 8.25 4.79
C MET A 130 -10.05 6.77 5.16
N GLU A 131 -10.41 5.92 4.21
CA GLU A 131 -10.11 4.50 4.29
C GLU A 131 -8.72 4.23 3.74
N VAL A 132 -7.85 3.61 4.52
CA VAL A 132 -6.44 3.38 4.17
C VAL A 132 -5.96 2.02 4.63
N SER A 133 -5.04 1.44 3.86
CA SER A 133 -4.30 0.23 4.26
C SER A 133 -3.25 0.61 5.31
N VAL A 134 -3.52 0.28 6.57
CA VAL A 134 -2.59 0.55 7.68
C VAL A 134 -1.35 -0.32 7.51
N SER A 135 -0.19 0.31 7.40
CA SER A 135 1.07 -0.36 7.09
C SER A 135 2.26 0.49 7.56
N PRO A 136 3.48 -0.08 7.62
CA PRO A 136 4.68 0.71 7.89
C PRO A 136 4.88 1.88 6.92
N ASN A 137 4.46 1.73 5.65
CA ASN A 137 4.57 2.79 4.65
C ASN A 137 3.59 3.94 4.94
N PHE A 138 2.36 3.64 5.36
CA PHE A 138 1.43 4.65 5.85
C PHE A 138 2.01 5.42 7.04
N PHE A 139 2.58 4.73 8.01
CA PHE A 139 3.22 5.36 9.16
C PHE A 139 4.43 6.21 8.76
N SER A 140 5.24 5.75 7.83
CA SER A 140 6.38 6.51 7.27
C SER A 140 5.91 7.78 6.57
N TRP A 141 4.80 7.71 5.82
CA TRP A 141 4.19 8.87 5.18
C TRP A 141 3.77 9.93 6.21
N ILE A 142 3.16 9.54 7.33
CA ILE A 142 2.82 10.46 8.42
C ILE A 142 4.10 11.02 9.07
N PHE A 143 5.07 10.15 9.37
CA PHE A 143 6.28 10.50 10.10
C PHE A 143 7.10 11.60 9.40
N ARG A 144 7.16 11.61 8.06
CA ARG A 144 7.90 12.61 7.28
C ARG A 144 7.45 14.06 7.50
N PHE A 145 6.23 14.27 8.01
CA PHE A 145 5.68 15.59 8.29
C PHE A 145 6.03 16.12 9.69
N ALA A 146 6.90 15.43 10.42
CA ALA A 146 7.47 15.90 11.68
C ALA A 146 6.43 16.39 12.72
N GLY A 147 5.31 15.65 12.83
CA GLY A 147 4.24 15.94 13.80
C GLY A 147 3.13 16.85 13.32
N LYS A 148 3.22 17.43 12.09
CA LYS A 148 2.15 18.24 11.50
C LYS A 148 0.93 17.43 11.07
N ILE A 149 1.07 16.12 11.01
CA ILE A 149 -0.01 15.14 10.84
C ILE A 149 0.00 14.21 12.04
N ARG A 150 -1.14 14.03 12.67
CA ARG A 150 -1.31 13.14 13.84
C ARG A 150 -2.49 12.21 13.64
N ILE A 151 -2.35 10.96 14.05
CA ILE A 151 -3.46 9.99 14.02
C ILE A 151 -4.35 10.24 15.23
N ILE A 152 -5.63 10.58 15.00
CA ILE A 152 -6.63 10.81 16.03
C ILE A 152 -7.42 9.53 16.32
N SER A 153 -7.82 8.83 15.27
CA SER A 153 -8.56 7.56 15.39
C SER A 153 -8.27 6.62 14.22
N PRO A 154 -8.46 5.32 14.39
CA PRO A 154 -8.79 4.63 15.65
C PRO A 154 -7.59 4.56 16.61
N ALA A 155 -7.86 4.34 17.89
CA ALA A 155 -6.80 4.29 18.91
C ALA A 155 -5.76 3.20 18.63
N VAL A 156 -6.18 2.04 18.12
CA VAL A 156 -5.26 0.94 17.79
C VAL A 156 -4.20 1.36 16.76
N VAL A 157 -4.59 2.07 15.73
CA VAL A 157 -3.64 2.56 14.68
C VAL A 157 -2.70 3.61 15.25
N ARG A 158 -3.21 4.51 16.06
CA ARG A 158 -2.39 5.52 16.76
C ARG A 158 -1.35 4.85 17.65
N ASP A 159 -1.76 3.85 18.42
CA ASP A 159 -0.91 3.20 19.41
C ASP A 159 0.18 2.36 18.69
N GLU A 160 -0.13 1.68 17.57
CA GLU A 160 0.84 1.02 16.70
C GLU A 160 1.88 2.00 16.12
N TYR A 161 1.42 3.16 15.66
CA TYR A 161 2.31 4.22 15.17
C TYR A 161 3.26 4.72 16.26
N MET A 162 2.74 4.95 17.48
CA MET A 162 3.54 5.36 18.63
C MET A 162 4.56 4.30 19.05
N GLU A 163 4.19 3.02 19.03
CA GLU A 163 5.13 1.93 19.28
C GLU A 163 6.24 1.88 18.25
N MET A 164 5.93 2.05 16.97
CA MET A 164 6.94 2.11 15.91
C MET A 164 7.91 3.28 16.16
N ALA A 165 7.40 4.48 16.46
CA ALA A 165 8.23 5.65 16.76
C ALA A 165 9.12 5.41 17.99
N GLN A 166 8.61 4.80 19.05
CA GLN A 166 9.38 4.46 20.25
C GLN A 166 10.50 3.45 19.99
N LYS A 167 10.29 2.48 19.10
CA LYS A 167 11.35 1.53 18.72
C LYS A 167 12.52 2.23 18.06
N VAL A 168 12.27 3.23 17.22
CA VAL A 168 13.32 4.05 16.59
C VAL A 168 14.12 4.84 17.62
N LEU A 169 13.46 5.35 18.69
CA LEU A 169 14.12 6.13 19.73
C LEU A 169 14.96 5.28 20.69
N LYS A 170 14.66 3.99 20.83
CA LYS A 170 15.34 3.08 21.76
C LYS A 170 16.48 2.27 21.13
N GLY A 171 16.56 2.25 19.80
CA GLY A 171 17.59 1.54 19.01
C GLY A 171 18.88 2.28 18.97
#